data_bbf662c364ec3b4915acc0215dfcf0f3
#
_entry.id   bbf662c364ec3b4915acc0215dfcf0f3
#
_cell.length_a   1.000
_cell.length_b   1.000
_cell.length_c   1.000
_cell.angle_alpha   90.00
_cell.angle_beta   90.00
_cell.angle_gamma   90.00
#
_symmetry.space_group_name_H-M   'P 1'
#
loop_
_entity.id
_entity.type
_entity.pdbx_description
1 polymer ?
#
loop_
_entity_poly.entity_id
_entity_poly.type
_entity_poly.pdbx_seq_one_letter_code
_entity_poly.pdbx_strand_id
1 'polypeptide(L)'
;MSTRQHVEILPPHPLRAGYDRALERGSIADRFQRRLEPANFNPGYLGDLTARVERALRRDPSDETMRWRLAFLLLQNNATAADVERAGELLDGATLPQARRLARLVAGVRSRAGRPRAGRRVRRVNWSINNRCPMSCQGCYNPFAAEQIDLAQAELIVGKLAAHGTSDLVLAGGDPLLWPPVFDVVDRAVAAGLKVGLDTTGYTLTAEKLARLHGLSSLRLPLDAVTRDVQRAFRRSPDDRLLDALLESLALCDAEGFDRVRVHTVASAANLRQLPEIAEEVLSHPSVAQWVIFQWWGRRASPDTVRRLGVEVEAVREVVDGIRRDHPDREIHLAESGERELLNWMIQSSGQVVTFGSGAEEEFILGNLLTDEVEEILTHPILDFEAMARGIPVTPGTVFGPPDGPPDDGRGGAPGGASAGADG
;
A
#
# COMPACT_ATOMS: atom_id res chain seq x y z
N MET A 1 40.29 5.89 -11.28
CA MET A 1 40.15 4.59 -10.58
C MET A 1 38.88 4.68 -9.76
N SER A 2 37.82 4.11 -10.28
CA SER A 2 36.49 4.16 -9.64
C SER A 2 36.38 3.04 -8.61
N THR A 3 36.35 3.37 -7.33
CA THR A 3 36.07 2.43 -6.26
C THR A 3 34.58 2.07 -6.32
N ARG A 4 34.30 0.91 -6.93
CA ARG A 4 32.98 0.27 -6.76
C ARG A 4 32.82 -0.05 -5.28
N GLN A 5 32.00 0.72 -4.56
CA GLN A 5 31.51 0.32 -3.26
C GLN A 5 30.70 -0.97 -3.48
N HIS A 6 31.18 -2.07 -2.96
CA HIS A 6 30.41 -3.29 -2.80
C HIS A 6 29.26 -2.99 -1.85
N VAL A 7 28.09 -2.75 -2.38
CA VAL A 7 26.85 -2.74 -1.58
C VAL A 7 26.62 -4.19 -1.19
N GLU A 8 26.82 -4.49 0.08
CA GLU A 8 26.51 -5.79 0.66
C GLU A 8 25.03 -6.07 0.41
N ILE A 9 24.74 -7.02 -0.46
CA ILE A 9 23.37 -7.48 -0.71
C ILE A 9 22.97 -8.24 0.54
N LEU A 10 22.11 -7.64 1.37
CA LEU A 10 21.55 -8.34 2.53
C LEU A 10 20.95 -9.68 2.07
N PRO A 11 21.16 -10.76 2.83
CA PRO A 11 20.64 -12.06 2.45
C PRO A 11 19.12 -11.99 2.27
N PRO A 12 18.56 -12.78 1.35
CA PRO A 12 17.12 -12.79 1.12
C PRO A 12 16.40 -13.08 2.43
N HIS A 13 15.28 -12.38 2.63
CA HIS A 13 14.45 -12.48 3.84
C HIS A 13 14.26 -13.94 4.26
N PRO A 14 14.44 -14.33 5.54
CA PRO A 14 14.40 -15.72 5.99
C PRO A 14 13.11 -16.46 5.64
N LEU A 15 11.98 -15.73 5.54
CA LEU A 15 10.71 -16.28 5.06
C LEU A 15 10.79 -16.63 3.57
N ARG A 16 11.55 -15.90 2.77
CA ARG A 16 11.77 -16.18 1.35
C ARG A 16 12.56 -17.48 1.15
N ALA A 17 13.64 -17.71 1.89
CA ALA A 17 14.44 -18.93 1.80
C ALA A 17 13.68 -20.20 2.25
N GLY A 18 12.75 -20.06 3.19
CA GLY A 18 11.83 -21.13 3.59
C GLY A 18 10.74 -21.38 2.53
N TYR A 19 10.25 -20.31 1.97
CA TYR A 19 9.25 -20.28 0.92
C TYR A 19 9.83 -20.87 -0.39
N ASP A 20 10.99 -20.44 -0.84
CA ASP A 20 11.68 -20.96 -2.03
C ASP A 20 11.95 -22.46 -1.93
N ARG A 21 12.37 -22.98 -0.76
CA ARG A 21 12.57 -24.43 -0.52
C ARG A 21 11.28 -25.24 -0.50
N ALA A 22 10.21 -24.70 0.05
CA ALA A 22 8.90 -25.34 0.02
C ALA A 22 8.36 -25.46 -1.40
N LEU A 23 8.79 -24.60 -2.26
CA LEU A 23 8.31 -24.40 -3.61
C LEU A 23 9.08 -25.15 -4.68
N GLU A 24 10.33 -25.52 -4.45
CA GLU A 24 11.05 -26.50 -5.28
C GLU A 24 10.36 -27.87 -5.22
N ARG A 25 9.60 -28.14 -4.14
CA ARG A 25 8.84 -29.38 -3.90
C ARG A 25 7.35 -29.24 -4.08
N GLY A 26 6.84 -28.05 -4.39
CA GLY A 26 5.42 -27.76 -4.32
C GLY A 26 4.60 -28.17 -5.52
N SER A 27 3.30 -28.34 -5.26
CA SER A 27 2.26 -28.61 -6.24
C SER A 27 2.12 -27.48 -7.29
N ILE A 28 1.35 -27.70 -8.36
CA ILE A 28 0.98 -26.65 -9.33
C ILE A 28 0.36 -25.44 -8.60
N ALA A 29 -0.37 -25.70 -7.50
CA ALA A 29 -0.95 -24.65 -6.65
C ALA A 29 0.09 -23.70 -6.06
N ASP A 30 1.17 -24.25 -5.51
CA ASP A 30 2.23 -23.46 -4.86
C ASP A 30 3.04 -22.70 -5.90
N ARG A 31 3.26 -23.29 -7.09
CA ARG A 31 3.89 -22.61 -8.21
C ARG A 31 3.04 -21.49 -8.80
N PHE A 32 1.72 -21.63 -8.77
CA PHE A 32 0.78 -20.61 -9.21
C PHE A 32 0.85 -19.37 -8.31
N GLN A 33 0.76 -19.56 -7.01
CA GLN A 33 0.72 -18.45 -6.04
C GLN A 33 2.02 -17.64 -6.02
N ARG A 34 3.17 -18.27 -6.23
CA ARG A 34 4.48 -17.59 -6.34
C ARG A 34 4.66 -16.73 -7.56
N ARG A 35 4.11 -17.21 -8.64
CA ARG A 35 4.26 -16.62 -9.94
C ARG A 35 3.26 -15.50 -10.17
N LEU A 36 2.25 -15.39 -9.30
CA LEU A 36 1.33 -14.26 -9.18
C LEU A 36 1.88 -13.14 -8.28
N GLU A 37 3.09 -13.27 -7.74
CA GLU A 37 3.72 -12.14 -7.10
C GLU A 37 4.05 -11.08 -8.16
N PRO A 38 3.56 -9.82 -8.01
CA PRO A 38 3.68 -8.77 -9.03
C PRO A 38 5.11 -8.54 -9.53
N ALA A 39 6.06 -8.78 -8.64
CA ALA A 39 7.48 -8.66 -8.91
C ALA A 39 8.03 -9.61 -9.97
N ASN A 40 7.34 -10.71 -10.23
CA ASN A 40 7.73 -11.71 -11.22
C ASN A 40 6.88 -11.64 -12.49
N PHE A 41 6.03 -10.63 -12.57
CA PHE A 41 5.09 -10.50 -13.68
C PHE A 41 5.73 -9.83 -14.88
N ASN A 42 6.03 -10.62 -15.91
CA ASN A 42 6.10 -10.06 -17.25
C ASN A 42 4.84 -10.51 -18.04
N PRO A 43 4.39 -9.71 -19.03
CA PRO A 43 3.18 -10.03 -19.80
C PRO A 43 3.23 -11.40 -20.50
N GLY A 44 4.40 -11.83 -20.96
CA GLY A 44 4.58 -13.14 -21.59
C GLY A 44 4.33 -14.29 -20.62
N TYR A 45 4.71 -14.09 -19.38
CA TYR A 45 4.51 -15.07 -18.33
C TYR A 45 3.03 -15.24 -17.93
N LEU A 46 2.27 -14.13 -17.86
CA LEU A 46 0.81 -14.18 -17.68
C LEU A 46 0.13 -15.03 -18.75
N GLY A 47 0.47 -14.78 -20.01
CA GLY A 47 -0.06 -15.54 -21.14
C GLY A 47 0.23 -17.03 -21.04
N ASP A 48 1.47 -17.39 -20.71
CA ASP A 48 1.86 -18.80 -20.51
C ASP A 48 1.08 -19.47 -19.36
N LEU A 49 0.92 -18.75 -18.24
CA LEU A 49 0.19 -19.28 -17.09
C LEU A 49 -1.30 -19.43 -17.41
N THR A 50 -1.92 -18.45 -18.05
CA THR A 50 -3.30 -18.51 -18.50
C THR A 50 -3.51 -19.71 -19.43
N ALA A 51 -2.65 -19.88 -20.44
CA ALA A 51 -2.73 -21.02 -21.35
C ALA A 51 -2.57 -22.38 -20.64
N ARG A 52 -1.76 -22.47 -19.58
CA ARG A 52 -1.63 -23.70 -18.77
C ARG A 52 -2.89 -24.01 -17.98
N VAL A 53 -3.49 -22.99 -17.35
CA VAL A 53 -4.75 -23.16 -16.61
C VAL A 53 -5.89 -23.52 -17.55
N GLU A 54 -5.98 -22.90 -18.72
CA GLU A 54 -6.97 -23.26 -19.74
C GLU A 54 -6.81 -24.71 -20.24
N ARG A 55 -5.57 -25.17 -20.44
CA ARG A 55 -5.32 -26.59 -20.79
C ARG A 55 -5.77 -27.54 -19.69
N ALA A 56 -5.58 -27.19 -18.42
CA ALA A 56 -6.07 -27.97 -17.30
C ALA A 56 -7.60 -28.05 -17.29
N LEU A 57 -8.28 -26.93 -17.47
CA LEU A 57 -9.74 -26.86 -17.54
C LEU A 57 -10.34 -27.60 -18.75
N ARG A 58 -9.64 -27.66 -19.89
CA ARG A 58 -10.09 -28.51 -21.01
C ARG A 58 -10.09 -30.00 -20.66
N ARG A 59 -9.24 -30.44 -19.73
CA ARG A 59 -9.18 -31.83 -19.27
C ARG A 59 -10.22 -32.12 -18.19
N ASP A 60 -10.45 -31.16 -17.30
CA ASP A 60 -11.45 -31.23 -16.24
C ASP A 60 -12.14 -29.89 -16.07
N PRO A 61 -13.26 -29.66 -16.78
CA PRO A 61 -14.03 -28.41 -16.67
C PRO A 61 -14.67 -28.20 -15.29
N SER A 62 -14.78 -29.27 -14.48
CA SER A 62 -15.37 -29.20 -13.14
C SER A 62 -14.40 -28.75 -12.06
N ASP A 63 -13.08 -28.70 -12.34
CA ASP A 63 -12.06 -28.27 -11.38
C ASP A 63 -12.28 -26.80 -10.97
N GLU A 64 -12.94 -26.61 -9.82
CA GLU A 64 -13.26 -25.28 -9.29
C GLU A 64 -12.00 -24.47 -8.96
N THR A 65 -10.91 -25.12 -8.56
CA THR A 65 -9.64 -24.45 -8.29
C THR A 65 -9.06 -23.86 -9.59
N MET A 66 -9.13 -24.58 -10.69
CA MET A 66 -8.65 -24.07 -11.98
C MET A 66 -9.58 -22.99 -12.54
N ARG A 67 -10.92 -23.12 -12.34
CA ARG A 67 -11.88 -22.06 -12.71
C ARG A 67 -11.59 -20.76 -11.95
N TRP A 68 -11.41 -20.84 -10.64
CA TRP A 68 -11.02 -19.67 -9.83
C TRP A 68 -9.71 -19.06 -10.31
N ARG A 69 -8.69 -19.88 -10.59
CA ARG A 69 -7.39 -19.38 -11.08
C ARG A 69 -7.51 -18.66 -12.41
N LEU A 70 -8.27 -19.24 -13.35
CA LEU A 70 -8.48 -18.60 -14.64
C LEU A 70 -9.23 -17.28 -14.48
N ALA A 71 -10.30 -17.25 -13.68
CA ALA A 71 -11.03 -16.03 -13.38
C ALA A 71 -10.12 -14.94 -12.78
N PHE A 72 -9.24 -15.32 -11.86
CA PHE A 72 -8.27 -14.40 -11.26
C PHE A 72 -7.26 -13.87 -12.29
N LEU A 73 -6.76 -14.73 -13.17
CA LEU A 73 -5.81 -14.33 -14.24
C LEU A 73 -6.44 -13.39 -15.27
N LEU A 74 -7.70 -13.59 -15.61
CA LEU A 74 -8.44 -12.72 -16.53
C LEU A 74 -8.61 -11.30 -15.99
N LEU A 75 -8.51 -11.10 -14.67
CA LEU A 75 -8.63 -9.81 -14.01
C LEU A 75 -7.27 -9.12 -13.78
N GLN A 76 -6.20 -9.66 -14.33
CA GLN A 76 -4.88 -9.04 -14.29
C GLN A 76 -4.66 -8.14 -15.51
N ASN A 77 -3.66 -7.30 -15.45
CA ASN A 77 -3.12 -6.40 -16.46
C ASN A 77 -3.92 -6.29 -17.79
N ASN A 78 -4.40 -5.11 -18.10
CA ASN A 78 -5.20 -4.86 -19.30
C ASN A 78 -6.54 -5.65 -19.40
N ALA A 79 -7.08 -6.07 -18.24
CA ALA A 79 -8.38 -6.74 -18.23
C ALA A 79 -9.47 -5.89 -18.90
N THR A 80 -10.32 -6.56 -19.66
CA THR A 80 -11.43 -5.95 -20.41
C THR A 80 -12.78 -6.25 -19.75
N ALA A 81 -13.84 -5.60 -20.21
CA ALA A 81 -15.19 -5.95 -19.79
C ALA A 81 -15.55 -7.40 -20.14
N ALA A 82 -15.07 -7.91 -21.28
CA ALA A 82 -15.28 -9.31 -21.66
C ALA A 82 -14.59 -10.29 -20.71
N ASP A 83 -13.40 -9.93 -20.21
CA ASP A 83 -12.69 -10.75 -19.23
C ASP A 83 -13.44 -10.78 -17.88
N VAL A 84 -14.06 -9.68 -17.48
CA VAL A 84 -14.92 -9.62 -16.30
C VAL A 84 -16.14 -10.52 -16.46
N GLU A 85 -16.79 -10.50 -17.62
CA GLU A 85 -17.93 -11.39 -17.89
C GLU A 85 -17.51 -12.86 -17.85
N ARG A 86 -16.43 -13.22 -18.53
CA ARG A 86 -15.88 -14.58 -18.52
C ARG A 86 -15.45 -15.01 -17.11
N ALA A 87 -14.83 -14.13 -16.33
CA ALA A 87 -14.48 -14.42 -14.95
C ALA A 87 -15.72 -14.74 -14.11
N GLY A 88 -16.81 -13.98 -14.30
CA GLY A 88 -18.06 -14.26 -13.62
C GLY A 88 -18.68 -15.61 -13.98
N GLU A 89 -18.67 -16.00 -15.26
CA GLU A 89 -19.14 -17.31 -15.71
C GLU A 89 -18.33 -18.46 -15.06
N LEU A 90 -17.00 -18.30 -14.99
CA LEU A 90 -16.12 -19.28 -14.37
C LEU A 90 -16.37 -19.45 -12.86
N LEU A 91 -16.87 -18.42 -12.21
CA LEU A 91 -17.12 -18.36 -10.76
C LEU A 91 -18.58 -18.71 -10.41
N ASP A 92 -19.43 -18.97 -11.39
CA ASP A 92 -20.81 -19.36 -11.13
C ASP A 92 -20.87 -20.65 -10.33
N GLY A 93 -21.73 -20.68 -9.30
CA GLY A 93 -21.85 -21.79 -8.37
C GLY A 93 -20.62 -22.03 -7.48
N ALA A 94 -19.73 -21.07 -7.33
CA ALA A 94 -18.50 -21.21 -6.54
C ALA A 94 -18.76 -21.63 -5.09
N THR A 95 -18.02 -22.65 -4.64
CA THR A 95 -18.09 -23.20 -3.28
C THR A 95 -16.85 -22.91 -2.44
N LEU A 96 -15.68 -22.84 -3.07
CA LEU A 96 -14.41 -22.51 -2.42
C LEU A 96 -14.45 -21.07 -1.86
N PRO A 97 -13.97 -20.83 -0.61
CA PRO A 97 -14.02 -19.51 0.02
C PRO A 97 -13.37 -18.40 -0.83
N GLN A 98 -12.21 -18.65 -1.43
CA GLN A 98 -11.50 -17.73 -2.31
C GLN A 98 -12.28 -17.45 -3.61
N ALA A 99 -12.90 -18.47 -4.19
CA ALA A 99 -13.72 -18.34 -5.39
C ALA A 99 -14.99 -17.51 -5.10
N ARG A 100 -15.64 -17.72 -3.95
CA ARG A 100 -16.78 -16.91 -3.50
C ARG A 100 -16.40 -15.44 -3.26
N ARG A 101 -15.22 -15.17 -2.69
CA ARG A 101 -14.76 -13.78 -2.53
C ARG A 101 -14.59 -13.11 -3.88
N LEU A 102 -13.87 -13.76 -4.79
CA LEU A 102 -13.65 -13.25 -6.14
C LEU A 102 -14.97 -13.07 -6.91
N ALA A 103 -15.93 -13.99 -6.74
CA ALA A 103 -17.26 -13.87 -7.35
C ALA A 103 -18.00 -12.61 -6.86
N ARG A 104 -17.95 -12.29 -5.57
CA ARG A 104 -18.55 -11.06 -5.03
C ARG A 104 -17.87 -9.81 -5.60
N LEU A 105 -16.53 -9.81 -5.69
CA LEU A 105 -15.78 -8.72 -6.30
C LEU A 105 -16.19 -8.53 -7.77
N VAL A 106 -16.24 -9.59 -8.56
CA VAL A 106 -16.68 -9.57 -9.97
C VAL A 106 -18.12 -9.06 -10.10
N ALA A 107 -19.03 -9.50 -9.23
CA ALA A 107 -20.41 -9.01 -9.20
C ALA A 107 -20.46 -7.49 -8.93
N GLY A 108 -19.65 -7.00 -7.99
CA GLY A 108 -19.49 -5.57 -7.74
C GLY A 108 -18.94 -4.81 -8.95
N VAL A 109 -17.94 -5.36 -9.66
CA VAL A 109 -17.42 -4.77 -10.90
C VAL A 109 -18.51 -4.68 -11.97
N ARG A 110 -19.28 -5.76 -12.19
CA ARG A 110 -20.41 -5.79 -13.15
C ARG A 110 -21.48 -4.77 -12.80
N SER A 111 -21.83 -4.60 -11.53
CA SER A 111 -22.84 -3.61 -11.10
C SER A 111 -22.43 -2.16 -11.37
N ARG A 112 -21.14 -1.91 -11.54
CA ARG A 112 -20.56 -0.60 -11.88
C ARG A 112 -20.31 -0.43 -13.39
N ALA A 113 -20.50 -1.48 -14.19
CA ALA A 113 -20.32 -1.42 -15.63
C ALA A 113 -21.21 -0.32 -16.25
N GLY A 114 -20.65 0.45 -17.17
CA GLY A 114 -21.37 1.56 -17.83
C GLY A 114 -21.40 2.88 -17.05
N ARG A 115 -20.93 2.95 -15.81
CA ARG A 115 -20.80 4.23 -15.10
C ARG A 115 -19.70 5.09 -15.75
N PRO A 116 -19.90 6.43 -15.90
CA PRO A 116 -18.90 7.30 -16.47
C PRO A 116 -17.58 7.25 -15.69
N ARG A 117 -16.48 7.09 -16.41
CA ARG A 117 -15.13 7.07 -15.83
C ARG A 117 -14.33 8.33 -16.14
N ALA A 118 -14.84 9.19 -17.02
CA ALA A 118 -14.18 10.44 -17.41
C ALA A 118 -14.00 11.40 -16.22
N GLY A 119 -12.85 12.06 -16.15
CA GLY A 119 -12.53 13.04 -15.11
C GLY A 119 -12.15 12.45 -13.76
N ARG A 120 -12.00 11.13 -13.63
CA ARG A 120 -11.60 10.49 -12.39
C ARG A 120 -10.10 10.63 -12.17
N ARG A 121 -9.70 10.94 -10.94
CA ARG A 121 -8.31 11.18 -10.56
C ARG A 121 -7.90 10.25 -9.44
N VAL A 122 -6.69 9.73 -9.52
CA VAL A 122 -6.02 9.10 -8.38
C VAL A 122 -5.34 10.20 -7.60
N ARG A 123 -5.97 10.63 -6.50
CA ARG A 123 -5.43 11.71 -5.65
C ARG A 123 -4.25 11.25 -4.84
N ARG A 124 -4.27 10.01 -4.37
CA ARG A 124 -3.25 9.44 -3.49
C ARG A 124 -2.68 8.15 -4.05
N VAL A 125 -1.37 8.06 -4.04
CA VAL A 125 -0.60 6.90 -4.48
C VAL A 125 0.36 6.47 -3.38
N ASN A 126 0.42 5.19 -3.09
CA ASN A 126 1.47 4.60 -2.28
C ASN A 126 2.50 3.94 -3.20
N TRP A 127 3.77 4.21 -2.98
CA TRP A 127 4.84 3.69 -3.82
C TRP A 127 5.87 2.92 -2.99
N SER A 128 5.93 1.61 -3.18
CA SER A 128 7.01 0.77 -2.70
C SER A 128 8.27 1.01 -3.54
N ILE A 129 8.92 2.16 -3.32
CA ILE A 129 10.01 2.66 -4.18
C ILE A 129 11.26 1.80 -4.10
N ASN A 130 11.40 0.98 -3.07
CA ASN A 130 12.59 0.18 -2.79
C ASN A 130 12.22 -1.14 -2.11
N ASN A 131 12.94 -2.21 -2.45
CA ASN A 131 12.76 -3.54 -1.86
C ASN A 131 13.75 -3.87 -0.73
N ARG A 132 14.71 -2.99 -0.44
CA ARG A 132 15.69 -3.22 0.62
C ARG A 132 15.08 -2.86 1.97
N CYS A 133 15.16 -3.76 2.94
CA CYS A 133 14.71 -3.51 4.29
C CYS A 133 15.59 -4.30 5.27
N PRO A 134 16.03 -3.73 6.38
CA PRO A 134 16.77 -4.47 7.40
C PRO A 134 15.85 -5.35 8.25
N MET A 135 14.52 -5.18 8.12
CA MET A 135 13.54 -5.85 8.96
C MET A 135 13.00 -7.13 8.36
N SER A 136 12.55 -8.03 9.24
CA SER A 136 11.84 -9.25 8.94
C SER A 136 10.46 -9.22 9.62
N CYS A 137 9.50 -8.51 9.02
CA CYS A 137 8.15 -8.35 9.56
C CYS A 137 7.25 -9.52 9.18
N GLN A 138 6.47 -10.03 10.13
CA GLN A 138 5.51 -11.09 9.87
C GLN A 138 4.22 -10.52 9.24
N GLY A 139 3.91 -10.99 8.02
CA GLY A 139 2.79 -10.46 7.24
C GLY A 139 3.12 -9.13 6.56
N CYS A 140 4.40 -8.85 6.26
CA CYS A 140 4.78 -7.72 5.45
C CYS A 140 4.14 -7.82 4.05
N TYR A 141 3.51 -6.75 3.61
CA TYR A 141 2.83 -6.71 2.31
C TYR A 141 3.78 -6.49 1.13
N ASN A 142 5.01 -5.99 1.38
CA ASN A 142 5.96 -5.73 0.32
C ASN A 142 6.44 -7.05 -0.33
N PRO A 143 6.41 -7.17 -1.67
CA PRO A 143 6.79 -8.39 -2.38
C PRO A 143 8.29 -8.71 -2.32
N PHE A 144 9.15 -7.76 -1.95
CA PHE A 144 10.62 -7.91 -1.96
C PHE A 144 11.17 -8.44 -3.28
N ALA A 145 10.65 -7.90 -4.38
CA ALA A 145 11.11 -8.26 -5.73
C ALA A 145 12.57 -7.87 -5.98
N ALA A 146 13.19 -8.55 -6.92
CA ALA A 146 14.56 -8.23 -7.33
C ALA A 146 14.66 -6.97 -8.19
N GLU A 147 13.58 -6.60 -8.88
CA GLU A 147 13.54 -5.48 -9.80
C GLU A 147 13.46 -4.16 -9.05
N GLN A 148 14.32 -3.23 -9.44
CA GLN A 148 14.42 -1.91 -8.86
C GLN A 148 14.60 -0.89 -9.98
N ILE A 149 13.73 0.11 -10.04
CA ILE A 149 13.87 1.24 -10.96
C ILE A 149 15.08 2.10 -10.57
N ASP A 150 15.62 2.80 -11.55
CA ASP A 150 16.62 3.84 -11.36
C ASP A 150 16.00 5.21 -11.11
N LEU A 151 16.82 6.23 -10.87
CA LEU A 151 16.36 7.58 -10.60
C LEU A 151 15.59 8.18 -11.79
N ALA A 152 16.06 7.98 -13.03
CA ALA A 152 15.41 8.54 -14.21
C ALA A 152 14.01 7.95 -14.42
N GLN A 153 13.85 6.65 -14.19
CA GLN A 153 12.55 5.98 -14.20
C GLN A 153 11.64 6.48 -13.07
N ALA A 154 12.20 6.74 -11.90
CA ALA A 154 11.43 7.30 -10.78
C ALA A 154 10.94 8.72 -11.12
N GLU A 155 11.80 9.57 -11.70
CA GLU A 155 11.42 10.92 -12.14
C GLU A 155 10.34 10.90 -13.23
N LEU A 156 10.40 9.94 -14.16
CA LEU A 156 9.35 9.73 -15.16
C LEU A 156 8.00 9.45 -14.49
N ILE A 157 7.97 8.55 -13.51
CA ILE A 157 6.74 8.20 -12.76
C ILE A 157 6.20 9.41 -12.01
N VAL A 158 7.06 10.17 -11.31
CA VAL A 158 6.66 11.41 -10.62
C VAL A 158 6.05 12.40 -11.62
N GLY A 159 6.66 12.56 -12.79
CA GLY A 159 6.17 13.43 -13.84
C GLY A 159 4.77 13.04 -14.34
N LYS A 160 4.54 11.75 -14.59
CA LYS A 160 3.22 11.21 -15.00
C LYS A 160 2.16 11.45 -13.91
N LEU A 161 2.48 11.17 -12.65
CA LEU A 161 1.56 11.38 -11.52
C LEU A 161 1.19 12.85 -11.35
N ALA A 162 2.17 13.75 -11.42
CA ALA A 162 1.95 15.19 -11.31
C ALA A 162 1.10 15.73 -12.48
N ALA A 163 1.41 15.33 -13.71
CA ALA A 163 0.64 15.71 -14.90
C ALA A 163 -0.82 15.23 -14.84
N HIS A 164 -1.05 14.05 -14.26
CA HIS A 164 -2.40 13.53 -14.02
C HIS A 164 -3.17 14.31 -12.95
N GLY A 165 -2.48 15.05 -12.08
CA GLY A 165 -3.07 15.80 -10.97
C GLY A 165 -3.20 14.97 -9.69
N THR A 166 -2.34 13.98 -9.49
CA THR A 166 -2.13 13.34 -8.19
C THR A 166 -1.68 14.39 -7.18
N SER A 167 -2.28 14.42 -5.99
CA SER A 167 -1.96 15.39 -4.95
C SER A 167 -1.03 14.82 -3.88
N ASP A 168 -1.14 13.53 -3.58
CA ASP A 168 -0.47 12.89 -2.45
C ASP A 168 0.34 11.67 -2.90
N LEU A 169 1.64 11.70 -2.64
CA LEU A 169 2.56 10.59 -2.89
C LEU A 169 3.13 10.09 -1.57
N VAL A 170 2.99 8.80 -1.31
CA VAL A 170 3.58 8.14 -0.16
C VAL A 170 4.71 7.23 -0.63
N LEU A 171 5.93 7.59 -0.31
CA LEU A 171 7.11 6.76 -0.55
C LEU A 171 7.27 5.76 0.58
N ALA A 172 7.22 4.49 0.24
CA ALA A 172 7.30 3.35 1.15
C ALA A 172 8.16 2.24 0.53
N GLY A 173 7.94 1.00 0.92
CA GLY A 173 8.58 -0.17 0.31
C GLY A 173 9.20 -1.07 1.35
N GLY A 174 10.47 -1.43 1.15
CA GLY A 174 11.28 -1.99 2.22
C GLY A 174 11.56 -0.92 3.28
N ASP A 175 12.65 -0.21 3.12
CA ASP A 175 12.89 1.06 3.81
C ASP A 175 13.46 2.06 2.79
N PRO A 176 12.73 3.12 2.44
CA PRO A 176 13.17 4.09 1.44
C PRO A 176 14.53 4.72 1.72
N LEU A 177 14.89 4.89 3.01
CA LEU A 177 16.18 5.47 3.41
C LEU A 177 17.39 4.57 3.12
N LEU A 178 17.17 3.34 2.66
CA LEU A 178 18.21 2.43 2.17
C LEU A 178 18.44 2.53 0.65
N TRP A 179 17.71 3.42 -0.03
CA TRP A 179 17.89 3.72 -1.44
C TRP A 179 18.21 5.21 -1.61
N PRO A 180 19.51 5.58 -1.70
CA PRO A 180 19.93 6.99 -1.68
C PRO A 180 19.22 7.92 -2.65
N PRO A 181 18.82 7.50 -3.88
CA PRO A 181 18.06 8.36 -4.78
C PRO A 181 16.69 8.81 -4.25
N VAL A 182 16.19 8.27 -3.12
CA VAL A 182 14.90 8.67 -2.54
C VAL A 182 14.84 10.17 -2.23
N PHE A 183 15.97 10.77 -1.82
CA PHE A 183 16.01 12.20 -1.50
C PHE A 183 15.76 13.07 -2.75
N ASP A 184 16.35 12.68 -3.88
CA ASP A 184 16.15 13.38 -5.15
C ASP A 184 14.71 13.19 -5.67
N VAL A 185 14.12 12.02 -5.45
CA VAL A 185 12.70 11.76 -5.76
C VAL A 185 11.78 12.61 -4.89
N VAL A 186 12.07 12.77 -3.59
CA VAL A 186 11.32 13.66 -2.69
C VAL A 186 11.39 15.10 -3.22
N ASP A 187 12.60 15.60 -3.50
CA ASP A 187 12.81 16.96 -3.99
C ASP A 187 12.05 17.19 -5.31
N ARG A 188 12.11 16.21 -6.23
CA ARG A 188 11.41 16.26 -7.51
C ARG A 188 9.89 16.26 -7.35
N ALA A 189 9.35 15.41 -6.47
CA ALA A 189 7.92 15.29 -6.24
C ALA A 189 7.37 16.56 -5.56
N VAL A 190 8.08 17.11 -4.58
CA VAL A 190 7.72 18.38 -3.92
C VAL A 190 7.75 19.53 -4.93
N ALA A 191 8.80 19.62 -5.77
CA ALA A 191 8.90 20.63 -6.81
C ALA A 191 7.78 20.53 -7.86
N ALA A 192 7.26 19.33 -8.09
CA ALA A 192 6.11 19.05 -8.95
C ALA A 192 4.75 19.34 -8.27
N GLY A 193 4.74 19.82 -7.02
CA GLY A 193 3.53 20.21 -6.29
C GLY A 193 2.83 19.08 -5.53
N LEU A 194 3.44 17.88 -5.43
CA LEU A 194 2.88 16.78 -4.67
C LEU A 194 3.14 16.95 -3.16
N LYS A 195 2.18 16.57 -2.34
CA LYS A 195 2.38 16.36 -0.91
C LYS A 195 3.05 15.01 -0.72
N VAL A 196 4.30 15.01 -0.26
CA VAL A 196 5.09 13.78 -0.13
C VAL A 196 5.11 13.32 1.32
N GLY A 197 4.66 12.06 1.56
CA GLY A 197 4.87 11.34 2.81
C GLY A 197 5.94 10.26 2.62
N LEU A 198 6.68 9.93 3.68
CA LEU A 198 7.69 8.89 3.65
C LEU A 198 7.51 7.91 4.80
N ASP A 199 7.33 6.62 4.48
CA ASP A 199 7.22 5.52 5.43
C ASP A 199 8.60 4.87 5.60
N THR A 200 9.23 4.99 6.76
CA THR A 200 10.52 4.36 7.05
C THR A 200 10.48 3.56 8.34
N THR A 201 11.37 2.60 8.48
CA THR A 201 11.54 1.87 9.74
C THR A 201 12.16 2.73 10.85
N GLY A 202 12.69 3.90 10.54
CA GLY A 202 13.48 4.72 11.48
C GLY A 202 14.89 4.19 11.75
N TYR A 203 15.17 2.94 11.43
CA TYR A 203 16.39 2.23 11.80
C TYR A 203 17.70 2.89 11.33
N THR A 204 17.64 3.62 10.22
CA THR A 204 18.78 4.35 9.65
C THR A 204 18.59 5.85 9.60
N LEU A 205 17.58 6.38 10.31
CA LEU A 205 17.33 7.82 10.35
C LEU A 205 18.46 8.52 11.13
N THR A 206 18.94 9.63 10.60
CA THR A 206 19.96 10.50 11.21
C THR A 206 19.54 11.95 11.05
N ALA A 207 20.11 12.87 11.83
CA ALA A 207 19.86 14.30 11.70
C ALA A 207 20.14 14.80 10.26
N GLU A 208 21.22 14.33 9.63
CA GLU A 208 21.56 14.68 8.25
C GLU A 208 20.46 14.25 7.27
N LYS A 209 19.97 13.01 7.41
CA LYS A 209 18.87 12.49 6.56
C LYS A 209 17.58 13.26 6.82
N LEU A 210 17.25 13.52 8.09
CA LEU A 210 16.06 14.27 8.47
C LEU A 210 16.09 15.70 7.89
N ALA A 211 17.23 16.37 7.92
CA ALA A 211 17.42 17.68 7.30
C ALA A 211 17.15 17.67 5.78
N ARG A 212 17.52 16.56 5.07
CA ARG A 212 17.20 16.36 3.64
C ARG A 212 15.70 16.14 3.38
N LEU A 213 14.93 15.81 4.40
CA LEU A 213 13.50 15.49 4.32
C LEU A 213 12.60 16.66 4.74
N HIS A 214 13.12 17.88 4.85
CA HIS A 214 12.35 19.05 5.29
C HIS A 214 11.13 19.37 4.42
N GLY A 215 11.13 18.97 3.14
CA GLY A 215 10.00 19.13 2.21
C GLY A 215 8.86 18.13 2.39
N LEU A 216 9.00 17.12 3.24
CA LEU A 216 7.93 16.15 3.47
C LEU A 216 6.70 16.79 4.11
N SER A 217 5.53 16.35 3.68
CA SER A 217 4.25 16.62 4.36
C SER A 217 4.05 15.74 5.59
N SER A 218 4.68 14.57 5.64
CA SER A 218 4.70 13.69 6.81
C SER A 218 5.84 12.69 6.76
N LEU A 219 6.50 12.46 7.89
CA LEU A 219 7.38 11.32 8.13
C LEU A 219 6.60 10.28 8.94
N ARG A 220 6.63 9.02 8.52
CA ARG A 220 5.87 7.95 9.16
C ARG A 220 6.81 6.92 9.75
N LEU A 221 6.67 6.73 11.06
CA LEU A 221 7.46 5.80 11.85
C LEU A 221 6.57 4.71 12.43
N PRO A 222 6.98 3.45 12.40
CA PRO A 222 6.21 2.37 13.00
C PRO A 222 6.58 2.23 14.48
N LEU A 223 5.60 2.15 15.37
CA LEU A 223 5.79 1.74 16.75
C LEU A 223 4.74 0.72 17.15
N ASP A 224 5.09 -0.57 17.14
CA ASP A 224 4.14 -1.66 17.37
C ASP A 224 4.22 -2.21 18.80
N ALA A 225 5.18 -1.78 19.61
CA ALA A 225 5.34 -2.23 20.98
C ALA A 225 6.23 -1.27 21.77
N VAL A 226 6.13 -1.31 23.11
CA VAL A 226 7.04 -0.63 24.05
C VAL A 226 8.00 -1.60 24.72
N THR A 227 7.91 -2.89 24.41
CA THR A 227 8.85 -3.92 24.88
C THR A 227 9.45 -4.68 23.71
N ARG A 228 10.74 -5.07 23.84
CA ARG A 228 11.47 -5.78 22.78
C ARG A 228 10.86 -7.14 22.44
N ASP A 229 10.32 -7.85 23.43
CA ASP A 229 9.72 -9.17 23.18
C ASP A 229 8.46 -9.10 22.33
N VAL A 230 7.59 -8.12 22.61
CA VAL A 230 6.40 -7.88 21.79
C VAL A 230 6.78 -7.34 20.43
N GLN A 231 7.77 -6.43 20.36
CA GLN A 231 8.28 -5.94 19.07
C GLN A 231 8.80 -7.09 18.20
N ARG A 232 9.58 -8.02 18.77
CA ARG A 232 10.10 -9.20 18.06
C ARG A 232 9.02 -10.17 17.59
N ALA A 233 7.88 -10.21 18.26
CA ALA A 233 6.77 -11.07 17.85
C ALA A 233 6.22 -10.69 16.45
N PHE A 234 6.33 -9.43 16.08
CA PHE A 234 5.85 -8.91 14.80
C PHE A 234 6.98 -8.45 13.87
N ARG A 235 7.91 -7.61 14.35
CA ARG A 235 9.05 -7.09 13.56
C ARG A 235 10.37 -7.53 14.20
N ARG A 236 11.30 -7.99 13.36
CA ARG A 236 12.63 -8.38 13.80
C ARG A 236 13.67 -7.56 13.06
N SER A 237 14.62 -7.00 13.78
CA SER A 237 15.84 -6.41 13.24
C SER A 237 17.01 -7.39 13.38
N PRO A 238 18.10 -7.21 12.59
CA PRO A 238 19.27 -8.08 12.64
C PRO A 238 19.95 -8.15 14.00
N ASP A 239 19.99 -7.01 14.70
CA ASP A 239 20.70 -6.81 15.98
C ASP A 239 19.76 -6.51 17.16
N ASP A 240 18.46 -6.71 16.98
CA ASP A 240 17.41 -6.47 17.97
C ASP A 240 17.31 -5.01 18.49
N ARG A 241 17.84 -4.05 17.73
CA ARG A 241 17.84 -2.62 18.09
C ARG A 241 16.65 -1.84 17.54
N LEU A 242 15.67 -2.49 16.90
CA LEU A 242 14.61 -1.77 16.21
C LEU A 242 13.81 -0.86 17.15
N LEU A 243 13.44 -1.34 18.34
CA LEU A 243 12.67 -0.52 19.28
C LEU A 243 13.48 0.71 19.71
N ASP A 244 14.75 0.53 20.07
CA ASP A 244 15.61 1.64 20.44
C ASP A 244 15.75 2.66 19.30
N ALA A 245 16.01 2.18 18.09
CA ALA A 245 16.16 3.04 16.91
C ALA A 245 14.88 3.84 16.58
N LEU A 246 13.71 3.26 16.88
CA LEU A 246 12.43 3.97 16.72
C LEU A 246 12.25 5.07 17.76
N LEU A 247 12.54 4.79 19.03
CA LEU A 247 12.48 5.78 20.11
C LEU A 247 13.54 6.88 19.90
N GLU A 248 14.76 6.53 19.50
CA GLU A 248 15.79 7.48 19.08
C GLU A 248 15.34 8.36 17.91
N SER A 249 14.60 7.80 16.93
CA SER A 249 14.07 8.54 15.78
C SER A 249 12.97 9.52 16.18
N LEU A 250 12.09 9.17 17.11
CA LEU A 250 11.07 10.06 17.64
C LEU A 250 11.73 11.22 18.42
N ALA A 251 12.67 10.91 19.32
CA ALA A 251 13.44 11.90 20.06
C ALA A 251 14.25 12.83 19.15
N LEU A 252 14.80 12.30 18.04
CA LEU A 252 15.48 13.10 17.03
C LEU A 252 14.51 14.08 16.35
N CYS A 253 13.31 13.62 15.98
CA CYS A 253 12.29 14.50 15.39
C CYS A 253 11.89 15.62 16.35
N ASP A 254 11.74 15.33 17.66
CA ASP A 254 11.47 16.33 18.70
C ASP A 254 12.61 17.35 18.79
N ALA A 255 13.86 16.88 18.85
CA ALA A 255 15.04 17.74 18.97
C ALA A 255 15.26 18.65 17.77
N GLU A 256 14.96 18.17 16.58
CA GLU A 256 15.08 18.94 15.31
C GLU A 256 13.82 19.77 14.99
N GLY A 257 12.78 19.73 15.84
CA GLY A 257 11.53 20.48 15.62
C GLY A 257 10.74 20.01 14.40
N PHE A 258 10.85 18.76 14.02
CA PHE A 258 10.09 18.19 12.92
C PHE A 258 8.70 17.75 13.40
N ASP A 259 7.70 18.59 13.26
CA ASP A 259 6.35 18.52 13.84
C ASP A 259 5.32 17.72 12.99
N ARG A 260 5.76 16.98 11.99
CA ARG A 260 4.89 16.27 11.03
C ARG A 260 5.10 14.75 11.06
N VAL A 261 5.42 14.24 12.24
CA VAL A 261 5.54 12.79 12.43
C VAL A 261 4.16 12.17 12.52
N ARG A 262 3.98 11.03 11.85
CA ARG A 262 2.85 10.13 12.05
C ARG A 262 3.37 8.81 12.57
N VAL A 263 2.84 8.35 13.67
CA VAL A 263 3.16 7.01 14.14
C VAL A 263 2.13 6.03 13.58
N HIS A 264 2.62 4.93 13.04
CA HIS A 264 1.83 3.82 12.54
C HIS A 264 2.02 2.61 13.44
N THR A 265 0.94 2.12 14.04
CA THR A 265 0.94 0.91 14.85
C THR A 265 0.07 -0.15 14.18
N VAL A 266 0.61 -1.35 13.99
CA VAL A 266 -0.17 -2.50 13.52
C VAL A 266 -0.68 -3.26 14.74
N ALA A 267 -1.97 -3.08 15.06
CA ALA A 267 -2.65 -3.79 16.15
C ALA A 267 -2.88 -5.26 15.77
N SER A 268 -2.39 -6.15 16.59
CA SER A 268 -2.47 -7.61 16.45
C SER A 268 -2.71 -8.27 17.81
N ALA A 269 -3.00 -9.56 17.83
CA ALA A 269 -3.13 -10.30 19.09
C ALA A 269 -1.85 -10.24 19.97
N ALA A 270 -0.68 -9.95 19.36
CA ALA A 270 0.58 -9.87 20.11
C ALA A 270 0.72 -8.58 20.92
N ASN A 271 0.15 -7.47 20.48
CA ASN A 271 0.35 -6.15 21.11
C ASN A 271 -0.95 -5.45 21.54
N LEU A 272 -2.11 -6.06 21.34
CA LEU A 272 -3.41 -5.44 21.67
C LEU A 272 -3.45 -4.90 23.12
N ARG A 273 -2.88 -5.65 24.06
CA ARG A 273 -2.83 -5.27 25.49
C ARG A 273 -1.84 -4.15 25.79
N GLN A 274 -0.87 -3.91 24.91
CA GLN A 274 0.11 -2.82 25.05
C GLN A 274 -0.33 -1.53 24.36
N LEU A 275 -1.45 -1.52 23.63
CA LEU A 275 -1.89 -0.28 22.94
C LEU A 275 -2.02 0.93 23.87
N PRO A 276 -2.54 0.82 25.11
CA PRO A 276 -2.53 1.95 26.05
C PRO A 276 -1.12 2.45 26.42
N GLU A 277 -0.17 1.54 26.65
CA GLU A 277 1.22 1.88 26.96
C GLU A 277 1.94 2.48 25.73
N ILE A 278 1.61 1.98 24.53
CA ILE A 278 2.07 2.56 23.25
C ILE A 278 1.50 3.98 23.09
N ALA A 279 0.25 4.22 23.53
CA ALA A 279 -0.36 5.54 23.49
C ALA A 279 0.45 6.54 24.32
N GLU A 280 0.78 6.19 25.55
CA GLU A 280 1.58 7.05 26.45
C GLU A 280 2.92 7.42 25.81
N GLU A 281 3.62 6.44 25.22
CA GLU A 281 4.88 6.68 24.52
C GLU A 281 4.69 7.59 23.30
N VAL A 282 3.81 7.22 22.38
CA VAL A 282 3.57 7.95 21.13
C VAL A 282 3.13 9.39 21.40
N LEU A 283 2.19 9.56 22.33
CA LEU A 283 1.57 10.87 22.58
C LEU A 283 2.42 11.78 23.48
N SER A 284 3.50 11.26 24.08
CA SER A 284 4.48 12.07 24.81
C SER A 284 5.37 12.92 23.89
N HIS A 285 5.50 12.53 22.62
CA HIS A 285 6.35 13.21 21.64
C HIS A 285 5.63 14.41 20.99
N PRO A 286 6.13 15.65 21.15
CA PRO A 286 5.52 16.82 20.52
C PRO A 286 5.61 16.82 18.98
N SER A 287 6.57 16.11 18.40
CA SER A 287 6.70 15.95 16.94
C SER A 287 5.58 15.11 16.32
N VAL A 288 4.86 14.30 17.13
CA VAL A 288 3.80 13.41 16.64
C VAL A 288 2.50 14.19 16.45
N ALA A 289 2.19 14.46 15.19
CA ALA A 289 0.95 15.12 14.79
C ALA A 289 -0.24 14.15 14.72
N GLN A 290 0.02 12.86 14.48
CA GLN A 290 -1.06 11.88 14.28
C GLN A 290 -0.59 10.45 14.63
N TRP A 291 -1.47 9.67 15.24
CA TRP A 291 -1.29 8.25 15.48
C TRP A 291 -2.32 7.44 14.71
N VAL A 292 -1.87 6.53 13.83
CA VAL A 292 -2.74 5.67 13.02
C VAL A 292 -2.53 4.21 13.44
N ILE A 293 -3.59 3.60 13.92
CA ILE A 293 -3.62 2.21 14.34
C ILE A 293 -4.26 1.40 13.21
N PHE A 294 -3.50 0.47 12.63
CA PHE A 294 -3.97 -0.43 11.60
C PHE A 294 -4.32 -1.78 12.22
N GLN A 295 -5.55 -2.22 12.13
CA GLN A 295 -5.84 -3.63 12.41
C GLN A 295 -4.95 -4.51 11.54
N TRP A 296 -4.28 -5.51 12.15
CA TRP A 296 -3.41 -6.40 11.39
C TRP A 296 -4.16 -7.10 10.25
N TRP A 297 -3.57 -7.04 9.09
CA TRP A 297 -4.10 -7.65 7.88
C TRP A 297 -3.15 -8.73 7.40
N GLY A 298 -3.55 -9.99 7.50
CA GLY A 298 -2.72 -11.17 7.27
C GLY A 298 -2.34 -11.44 5.81
N ARG A 299 -2.08 -10.40 5.03
CA ARG A 299 -1.61 -10.55 3.65
C ARG A 299 -0.27 -11.26 3.63
N ARG A 300 -0.10 -12.23 2.71
CA ARG A 300 1.12 -13.03 2.54
C ARG A 300 1.58 -13.76 3.81
N ALA A 301 0.73 -13.83 4.84
CA ALA A 301 1.02 -14.52 6.08
C ALA A 301 0.67 -16.00 5.98
N SER A 302 1.47 -16.86 6.63
CA SER A 302 1.14 -18.27 6.76
C SER A 302 -0.13 -18.45 7.62
N PRO A 303 -0.88 -19.55 7.46
CA PRO A 303 -2.02 -19.85 8.33
C PRO A 303 -1.66 -19.85 9.83
N ASP A 304 -0.45 -20.26 10.18
CA ASP A 304 0.04 -20.20 11.55
C ASP A 304 0.23 -18.75 12.04
N THR A 305 0.80 -17.91 11.20
CA THR A 305 0.94 -16.47 11.49
C THR A 305 -0.43 -15.81 11.64
N VAL A 306 -1.39 -16.16 10.78
CA VAL A 306 -2.77 -15.65 10.87
C VAL A 306 -3.41 -16.04 12.21
N ARG A 307 -3.27 -17.28 12.64
CA ARG A 307 -3.79 -17.71 13.96
C ARG A 307 -3.15 -16.97 15.14
N ARG A 308 -1.87 -16.67 15.02
CA ARG A 308 -1.06 -16.09 16.11
C ARG A 308 -1.18 -14.56 16.21
N LEU A 309 -1.34 -13.87 15.11
CA LEU A 309 -1.38 -12.40 15.04
C LEU A 309 -2.79 -11.85 14.73
N GLY A 310 -3.70 -12.68 14.26
CA GLY A 310 -5.08 -12.28 13.98
C GLY A 310 -5.74 -11.69 15.21
N VAL A 311 -6.51 -10.63 15.01
CA VAL A 311 -7.26 -9.94 16.07
C VAL A 311 -8.60 -9.48 15.49
N GLU A 312 -9.66 -9.68 16.27
CA GLU A 312 -10.99 -9.22 15.90
C GLU A 312 -11.07 -7.68 15.93
N VAL A 313 -11.75 -7.10 14.97
CA VAL A 313 -11.83 -5.65 14.83
C VAL A 313 -12.52 -5.00 16.03
N GLU A 314 -13.53 -5.65 16.59
CA GLU A 314 -14.26 -5.19 17.76
C GLU A 314 -13.35 -5.02 18.98
N ALA A 315 -12.43 -5.97 19.20
CA ALA A 315 -11.47 -5.90 20.30
C ALA A 315 -10.47 -4.75 20.12
N VAL A 316 -10.03 -4.49 18.87
CA VAL A 316 -9.16 -3.33 18.57
C VAL A 316 -9.94 -2.03 18.78
N ARG A 317 -11.16 -1.96 18.29
CA ARG A 317 -12.03 -0.78 18.40
C ARG A 317 -12.28 -0.40 19.86
N GLU A 318 -12.61 -1.37 20.70
CA GLU A 318 -12.85 -1.16 22.14
C GLU A 318 -11.64 -0.50 22.83
N VAL A 319 -10.44 -1.01 22.57
CA VAL A 319 -9.18 -0.46 23.13
C VAL A 319 -8.91 0.94 22.58
N VAL A 320 -9.02 1.13 21.26
CA VAL A 320 -8.75 2.43 20.62
C VAL A 320 -9.75 3.49 21.08
N ASP A 321 -11.02 3.15 21.25
CA ASP A 321 -12.05 4.08 21.76
C ASP A 321 -11.82 4.43 23.24
N GLY A 322 -11.24 3.51 24.02
CA GLY A 322 -10.73 3.81 25.36
C GLY A 322 -9.64 4.88 25.33
N ILE A 323 -8.61 4.64 24.54
CA ILE A 323 -7.47 5.57 24.38
C ILE A 323 -7.94 6.95 23.88
N ARG A 324 -8.87 7.00 22.94
CA ARG A 324 -9.44 8.28 22.45
C ARG A 324 -10.18 9.07 23.54
N ARG A 325 -10.86 8.39 24.45
CA ARG A 325 -11.52 9.06 25.59
C ARG A 325 -10.52 9.65 26.55
N ASP A 326 -9.39 8.97 26.76
CA ASP A 326 -8.33 9.42 27.65
C ASP A 326 -7.48 10.56 27.04
N HIS A 327 -7.45 10.65 25.68
CA HIS A 327 -6.66 11.64 24.91
C HIS A 327 -7.54 12.38 23.88
N PRO A 328 -8.57 13.14 24.29
CA PRO A 328 -9.57 13.72 23.37
C PRO A 328 -9.02 14.77 22.42
N ASP A 329 -7.87 15.40 22.77
CA ASP A 329 -7.24 16.45 21.97
C ASP A 329 -6.19 15.92 20.98
N ARG A 330 -6.03 14.59 20.90
CA ARG A 330 -5.02 13.95 20.03
C ARG A 330 -5.67 13.30 18.82
N GLU A 331 -4.99 13.39 17.66
CA GLU A 331 -5.43 12.74 16.43
C GLU A 331 -5.07 11.25 16.42
N ILE A 332 -6.04 10.41 16.80
CA ILE A 332 -5.90 8.96 16.87
C ILE A 332 -6.89 8.30 15.91
N HIS A 333 -6.39 7.52 14.97
CA HIS A 333 -7.19 6.88 13.92
C HIS A 333 -7.06 5.37 13.95
N LEU A 334 -8.18 4.68 13.73
CA LEU A 334 -8.22 3.25 13.47
C LEU A 334 -8.53 3.01 11.99
N ALA A 335 -7.67 2.23 11.33
CA ALA A 335 -7.84 1.74 9.96
C ALA A 335 -8.14 0.24 10.00
N GLU A 336 -9.37 -0.13 9.78
CA GLU A 336 -9.84 -1.52 9.82
C GLU A 336 -9.42 -2.28 8.55
N SER A 337 -9.15 -3.57 8.67
CA SER A 337 -8.68 -4.37 7.53
C SER A 337 -9.73 -4.51 6.42
N GLY A 338 -11.00 -4.62 6.78
CA GLY A 338 -12.13 -4.76 5.86
C GLY A 338 -12.42 -3.52 5.02
N GLU A 339 -11.95 -2.35 5.46
CA GLU A 339 -12.19 -1.08 4.79
C GLU A 339 -11.10 -0.71 3.77
N ARG A 340 -10.10 -1.58 3.57
CA ARG A 340 -8.92 -1.30 2.72
C ARG A 340 -8.98 -1.98 1.36
N GLU A 341 -10.08 -2.64 1.04
CA GLU A 341 -10.29 -3.34 -0.24
C GLU A 341 -10.39 -2.35 -1.41
N LEU A 342 -9.59 -2.55 -2.45
CA LEU A 342 -9.54 -1.77 -3.70
C LEU A 342 -9.32 -0.24 -3.54
N LEU A 343 -8.96 0.22 -2.33
CA LEU A 343 -8.80 1.64 -2.05
C LEU A 343 -7.42 2.19 -2.43
N ASN A 344 -6.43 1.32 -2.53
CA ASN A 344 -5.05 1.74 -2.69
C ASN A 344 -4.54 1.49 -4.10
N TRP A 345 -4.03 2.55 -4.71
CA TRP A 345 -3.11 2.46 -5.81
C TRP A 345 -1.70 2.32 -5.24
N MET A 346 -1.11 1.16 -5.45
CA MET A 346 0.25 0.92 -5.02
C MET A 346 1.15 0.71 -6.23
N ILE A 347 2.21 1.52 -6.32
CA ILE A 347 3.28 1.31 -7.28
C ILE A 347 4.32 0.42 -6.62
N GLN A 348 4.78 -0.61 -7.32
CA GLN A 348 5.87 -1.47 -6.90
C GLN A 348 7.23 -0.88 -7.31
N SER A 349 8.32 -1.42 -6.80
CA SER A 349 9.70 -1.00 -7.15
C SER A 349 10.08 -1.26 -8.62
N SER A 350 9.26 -1.97 -9.36
CA SER A 350 9.36 -2.23 -10.80
C SER A 350 8.54 -1.25 -11.65
N GLY A 351 7.83 -0.29 -11.04
CA GLY A 351 6.89 0.59 -11.73
C GLY A 351 5.49 -0.02 -11.95
N GLN A 352 5.28 -1.29 -11.62
CA GLN A 352 3.96 -1.91 -11.71
C GLN A 352 2.98 -1.25 -10.74
N VAL A 353 1.75 -1.05 -11.19
CA VAL A 353 0.64 -0.55 -10.39
C VAL A 353 -0.26 -1.72 -10.00
N VAL A 354 -0.52 -1.84 -8.71
CA VAL A 354 -1.36 -2.90 -8.17
C VAL A 354 -2.43 -2.34 -7.23
N THR A 355 -3.50 -3.10 -7.06
CA THR A 355 -4.50 -2.91 -6.01
C THR A 355 -4.82 -4.23 -5.33
N PHE A 356 -5.48 -4.18 -4.18
CA PHE A 356 -5.70 -5.35 -3.34
C PHE A 356 -7.18 -5.59 -3.08
N GLY A 357 -7.62 -6.83 -3.24
CA GLY A 357 -8.91 -7.30 -2.73
C GLY A 357 -8.85 -7.68 -1.25
N SER A 358 -9.94 -8.21 -0.73
CA SER A 358 -10.05 -8.62 0.69
C SER A 358 -9.26 -9.89 1.01
N GLY A 359 -9.05 -10.77 0.04
CA GLY A 359 -8.27 -11.99 0.21
C GLY A 359 -6.76 -11.75 0.24
N ALA A 360 -6.04 -12.54 1.02
CA ALA A 360 -4.58 -12.45 1.11
C ALA A 360 -3.89 -12.66 -0.25
N GLU A 361 -4.50 -13.45 -1.12
CA GLU A 361 -4.05 -13.78 -2.47
C GLU A 361 -4.56 -12.80 -3.55
N GLU A 362 -5.47 -11.90 -3.20
CA GLU A 362 -6.13 -11.02 -4.16
C GLU A 362 -5.31 -9.73 -4.36
N GLU A 363 -4.29 -9.83 -5.20
CA GLU A 363 -3.49 -8.71 -5.68
C GLU A 363 -3.66 -8.60 -7.19
N PHE A 364 -4.15 -7.44 -7.65
CA PHE A 364 -4.47 -7.21 -9.05
C PHE A 364 -3.49 -6.23 -9.67
N ILE A 365 -2.85 -6.65 -10.73
CA ILE A 365 -1.98 -5.80 -11.53
C ILE A 365 -2.87 -4.98 -12.46
N LEU A 366 -2.70 -3.68 -12.42
CA LEU A 366 -3.47 -2.72 -13.22
C LEU A 366 -2.73 -2.29 -14.48
N GLY A 367 -1.40 -2.23 -14.42
CA GLY A 367 -0.51 -1.80 -15.48
C GLY A 367 0.89 -1.49 -14.96
N ASN A 368 1.71 -0.78 -15.75
CA ASN A 368 3.06 -0.37 -15.37
C ASN A 368 3.33 1.07 -15.82
N LEU A 369 3.62 1.98 -14.89
CA LEU A 369 3.88 3.40 -15.18
C LEU A 369 5.16 3.66 -15.98
N LEU A 370 6.02 2.67 -16.19
CA LEU A 370 7.14 2.80 -17.11
C LEU A 370 6.72 2.69 -18.57
N THR A 371 5.63 1.98 -18.86
CA THR A 371 5.13 1.72 -20.22
C THR A 371 3.78 2.34 -20.50
N ASP A 372 2.92 2.45 -19.49
CA ASP A 372 1.53 2.87 -19.64
C ASP A 372 1.34 4.29 -19.12
N GLU A 373 0.35 5.00 -19.64
CA GLU A 373 -0.08 6.27 -19.08
C GLU A 373 -1.07 6.05 -17.93
N VAL A 374 -1.18 7.02 -17.01
CA VAL A 374 -2.07 6.92 -15.84
C VAL A 374 -3.52 6.69 -16.29
N GLU A 375 -3.96 7.40 -17.33
CA GLU A 375 -5.31 7.30 -17.91
C GLU A 375 -5.61 5.91 -18.44
N GLU A 376 -4.63 5.23 -19.03
CA GLU A 376 -4.77 3.86 -19.53
C GLU A 376 -4.99 2.89 -18.38
N ILE A 377 -4.18 3.00 -17.31
CA ILE A 377 -4.32 2.18 -16.10
C ILE A 377 -5.69 2.42 -15.44
N LEU A 378 -6.20 3.66 -15.48
CA LEU A 378 -7.52 4.00 -14.93
C LEU A 378 -8.70 3.38 -15.69
N THR A 379 -8.47 2.83 -16.87
CA THR A 379 -9.52 2.09 -17.59
C THR A 379 -9.77 0.70 -17.00
N HIS A 380 -8.88 0.20 -16.16
CA HIS A 380 -8.96 -1.15 -15.62
C HIS A 380 -10.30 -1.38 -14.89
N PRO A 381 -11.08 -2.43 -15.26
CA PRO A 381 -12.47 -2.58 -14.82
C PRO A 381 -12.61 -2.83 -13.32
N ILE A 382 -11.57 -3.36 -12.66
CA ILE A 382 -11.61 -3.70 -11.23
C ILE A 382 -11.67 -2.46 -10.33
N LEU A 383 -11.21 -1.30 -10.81
CA LEU A 383 -11.12 -0.09 -10.01
C LEU A 383 -12.50 0.41 -9.56
N ASP A 384 -12.62 0.65 -8.26
CA ASP A 384 -13.79 1.26 -7.64
C ASP A 384 -13.47 2.72 -7.26
N PHE A 385 -13.79 3.64 -8.19
CA PHE A 385 -13.50 5.06 -7.97
C PHE A 385 -14.37 5.68 -6.88
N GLU A 386 -15.56 5.14 -6.62
CA GLU A 386 -16.39 5.63 -5.52
C GLU A 386 -15.77 5.23 -4.18
N ALA A 387 -15.25 3.99 -4.08
CA ALA A 387 -14.50 3.55 -2.93
C ALA A 387 -13.19 4.35 -2.77
N MET A 388 -12.43 4.53 -3.84
CA MET A 388 -11.19 5.34 -3.83
C MET A 388 -11.45 6.80 -3.44
N ALA A 389 -12.56 7.39 -3.87
CA ALA A 389 -12.93 8.76 -3.52
C ALA A 389 -13.34 8.90 -2.06
N ARG A 390 -13.98 7.89 -1.49
CA ARG A 390 -14.29 7.85 -0.04
C ARG A 390 -13.02 7.73 0.81
N GLY A 391 -11.98 7.10 0.25
CA GLY A 391 -10.75 6.80 0.96
C GLY A 391 -10.93 5.76 2.07
N ILE A 392 -9.90 5.55 2.88
CA ILE A 392 -10.02 4.81 4.12
C ILE A 392 -10.85 5.66 5.08
N PRO A 393 -11.96 5.17 5.63
CA PRO A 393 -12.74 5.91 6.60
C PRO A 393 -11.85 6.25 7.80
N VAL A 394 -11.62 7.53 7.98
CA VAL A 394 -10.89 8.10 9.11
C VAL A 394 -11.69 9.29 9.59
N THR A 395 -11.58 9.61 10.85
CA THR A 395 -12.33 10.72 11.48
C THR A 395 -12.18 12.00 10.66
N PRO A 396 -13.25 12.81 10.48
CA PRO A 396 -13.20 14.06 9.73
C PRO A 396 -12.06 14.97 10.19
N GLY A 397 -11.33 15.57 9.25
CA GLY A 397 -10.19 16.45 9.53
C GLY A 397 -8.83 15.83 9.25
N THR A 398 -8.75 14.55 8.86
CA THR A 398 -7.48 13.87 8.63
C THR A 398 -7.06 13.87 7.16
N VAL A 399 -5.77 13.71 6.92
CA VAL A 399 -5.16 13.63 5.56
C VAL A 399 -5.64 12.40 4.77
N PHE A 400 -6.38 11.50 5.42
CA PHE A 400 -7.05 10.36 4.78
C PHE A 400 -8.54 10.62 4.49
N GLY A 401 -9.09 11.76 4.94
CA GLY A 401 -10.48 12.16 4.70
C GLY A 401 -10.77 12.46 3.23
N PRO A 402 -12.05 12.55 2.87
CA PRO A 402 -12.45 13.02 1.55
C PRO A 402 -11.86 14.41 1.30
N PRO A 403 -11.61 14.78 0.05
CA PRO A 403 -11.07 16.10 -0.27
C PRO A 403 -12.01 17.19 0.23
N ASP A 404 -11.44 18.25 0.81
CA ASP A 404 -12.16 19.45 1.15
C ASP A 404 -12.83 20.04 -0.11
N GLY A 405 -14.15 20.04 -0.13
CA GLY A 405 -15.01 20.67 -1.14
C GLY A 405 -15.53 19.77 -2.27
N PRO A 406 -16.67 20.11 -2.84
CA PRO A 406 -17.19 19.48 -4.04
C PRO A 406 -16.21 19.68 -5.20
N PRO A 407 -16.18 18.78 -6.20
CA PRO A 407 -15.34 18.95 -7.38
C PRO A 407 -15.68 20.30 -8.03
N ASP A 408 -14.64 21.09 -8.30
CA ASP A 408 -14.76 22.28 -9.12
C ASP A 408 -15.31 21.84 -10.49
N ASP A 409 -16.56 22.18 -10.77
CA ASP A 409 -17.28 21.77 -11.97
C ASP A 409 -16.84 22.56 -13.23
N GLY A 410 -15.72 23.27 -13.13
CA GLY A 410 -15.07 23.88 -14.30
C GLY A 410 -15.88 24.99 -14.97
N ARG A 411 -16.91 25.50 -14.34
CA ARG A 411 -17.66 26.65 -14.83
C ARG A 411 -16.98 27.93 -14.39
N GLY A 412 -15.95 28.34 -15.11
CA GLY A 412 -15.34 29.66 -15.04
C GLY A 412 -16.37 30.74 -15.31
N GLY A 413 -16.79 31.42 -14.27
CA GLY A 413 -17.55 32.64 -14.39
C GLY A 413 -16.70 33.70 -15.11
N ALA A 414 -17.14 34.12 -16.29
CA ALA A 414 -16.54 35.25 -16.97
C ALA A 414 -16.60 36.51 -16.09
N PRO A 415 -15.57 37.36 -16.10
CA PRO A 415 -15.60 38.62 -15.35
C PRO A 415 -16.60 39.56 -15.98
N GLY A 416 -17.70 39.79 -15.29
CA GLY A 416 -18.67 40.83 -15.64
C GLY A 416 -18.02 42.23 -15.65
N GLY A 417 -18.11 42.87 -16.81
CA GLY A 417 -17.58 44.22 -17.04
C GLY A 417 -18.21 45.26 -16.09
N ALA A 418 -17.37 46.04 -15.48
CA ALA A 418 -17.78 47.24 -14.79
C ALA A 418 -18.14 48.33 -15.81
N SER A 419 -19.39 48.72 -15.87
CA SER A 419 -19.84 49.95 -16.53
C SER A 419 -19.65 51.12 -15.56
N ALA A 420 -18.83 52.09 -15.93
CA ALA A 420 -18.76 53.36 -15.30
C ALA A 420 -20.08 54.13 -15.59
N GLY A 421 -20.71 54.66 -14.53
CA GLY A 421 -21.76 55.66 -14.62
C GLY A 421 -21.30 56.88 -13.85
N ALA A 422 -21.04 57.96 -14.59
CA ALA A 422 -20.88 59.31 -14.02
C ALA A 422 -22.29 59.87 -13.74
N ASP A 423 -22.37 60.64 -12.73
CA ASP A 423 -23.10 61.92 -12.59
C ASP A 423 -23.64 62.11 -11.15
N GLY A 424 -23.39 63.38 -10.66
CA GLY A 424 -24.03 64.03 -9.52
C GLY A 424 -23.11 64.30 -8.37
#